data_c73f9d0dd18d7490da95551c84cb8fa6
#
_entry.id   c73f9d0dd18d7490da95551c84cb8fa6
#
_cell.length_a   1.000
_cell.length_b   1.000
_cell.length_c   1.000
_cell.angle_alpha   90.00
_cell.angle_beta   90.00
_cell.angle_gamma   90.00
#
_symmetry.space_group_name_H-M   'P 1'
#
loop_
_entity.id
_entity.type
_entity.pdbx_description
1 polymer ?
#
loop_
_entity_poly.entity_id
_entity_poly.type
_entity_poly.pdbx_seq_one_letter_code
_entity_poly.pdbx_strand_id
1 'polypeptide(L)'
;MISAEQARKNVEQYNTGVAKAKRKAAENFVEKSIEPQILEASMQGKRDIAVDISQCMEVISDVIGIVHEAGFKTERGRSDSAIRISWYGEGGTPTAHNTVKAVVVLP
;
A
#
# COMPACT_ATOMS: atom_id res chain seq x y z
N MET A 1 -24.16 36.08 -5.31
CA MET A 1 -24.09 35.00 -4.33
C MET A 1 -24.07 33.66 -5.03
N ILE A 2 -23.22 32.75 -4.62
CA ILE A 2 -23.21 31.41 -5.21
C ILE A 2 -24.42 30.59 -4.73
N SER A 3 -24.86 29.67 -5.57
CA SER A 3 -25.97 28.79 -5.24
C SER A 3 -25.45 27.61 -4.37
N ALA A 4 -26.38 26.91 -3.70
CA ALA A 4 -26.06 25.73 -2.97
C ALA A 4 -25.46 24.63 -3.88
N GLU A 5 -25.94 24.55 -5.11
CA GLU A 5 -25.42 23.65 -6.12
C GLU A 5 -23.96 23.93 -6.42
N GLN A 6 -23.61 25.20 -6.62
CA GLN A 6 -22.22 25.58 -6.87
C GLN A 6 -21.34 25.29 -5.68
N ALA A 7 -21.82 25.53 -4.47
CA ALA A 7 -21.08 25.22 -3.25
C ALA A 7 -20.79 23.71 -3.16
N ARG A 8 -21.77 22.86 -3.48
CA ARG A 8 -21.56 21.40 -3.49
C ARG A 8 -20.53 20.98 -4.52
N LYS A 9 -20.57 21.56 -5.70
CA LYS A 9 -19.55 21.27 -6.74
C LYS A 9 -18.16 21.65 -6.28
N ASN A 10 -18.02 22.79 -5.59
CA ASN A 10 -16.74 23.22 -5.06
C ASN A 10 -16.18 22.21 -4.04
N VAL A 11 -17.05 21.70 -3.16
CA VAL A 11 -16.65 20.68 -2.18
C VAL A 11 -16.21 19.40 -2.88
N GLU A 12 -16.95 18.95 -3.88
CA GLU A 12 -16.59 17.76 -4.64
C GLU A 12 -15.25 17.90 -5.33
N GLN A 13 -15.00 19.06 -5.95
CA GLN A 13 -13.71 19.32 -6.60
C GLN A 13 -12.56 19.34 -5.59
N TYR A 14 -12.79 19.95 -4.44
CA TYR A 14 -11.79 19.96 -3.37
C TYR A 14 -11.47 18.54 -2.89
N ASN A 15 -12.51 17.75 -2.61
CA ASN A 15 -12.33 16.39 -2.13
C ASN A 15 -11.64 15.50 -3.16
N THR A 16 -11.96 15.68 -4.45
CA THR A 16 -11.30 14.95 -5.53
C THR A 16 -9.82 15.30 -5.58
N GLY A 17 -9.49 16.59 -5.47
CA GLY A 17 -8.10 17.03 -5.46
C GLY A 17 -7.32 16.50 -4.27
N VAL A 18 -7.93 16.50 -3.07
CA VAL A 18 -7.31 15.95 -1.86
C VAL A 18 -7.10 14.44 -2.00
N ALA A 19 -8.10 13.71 -2.52
CA ALA A 19 -7.98 12.28 -2.73
C ALA A 19 -6.85 11.93 -3.70
N LYS A 20 -6.73 12.68 -4.79
CA LYS A 20 -5.64 12.49 -5.75
C LYS A 20 -4.27 12.76 -5.13
N ALA A 21 -4.14 13.83 -4.35
CA ALA A 21 -2.90 14.17 -3.67
C ALA A 21 -2.49 13.08 -2.68
N LYS A 22 -3.44 12.57 -1.90
CA LYS A 22 -3.20 11.49 -0.95
C LYS A 22 -2.78 10.20 -1.65
N ARG A 23 -3.45 9.85 -2.74
CA ARG A 23 -3.11 8.66 -3.52
C ARG A 23 -1.69 8.77 -4.07
N LYS A 24 -1.34 9.92 -4.62
CA LYS A 24 0.00 10.14 -5.15
C LYS A 24 1.07 10.04 -4.06
N ALA A 25 0.81 10.62 -2.89
CA ALA A 25 1.72 10.52 -1.76
C ALA A 25 1.90 9.06 -1.32
N ALA A 26 0.82 8.29 -1.29
CA ALA A 26 0.86 6.87 -0.97
C ALA A 26 1.67 6.08 -2.00
N GLU A 27 1.47 6.34 -3.28
CA GLU A 27 2.22 5.69 -4.36
C GLU A 27 3.72 5.99 -4.24
N ASN A 28 4.07 7.23 -3.96
CA ASN A 28 5.47 7.61 -3.77
C ASN A 28 6.09 6.89 -2.57
N PHE A 29 5.34 6.79 -1.47
CA PHE A 29 5.83 6.08 -0.28
C PHE A 29 6.07 4.61 -0.59
N VAL A 30 5.12 3.95 -1.26
CA VAL A 30 5.25 2.55 -1.66
C VAL A 30 6.47 2.37 -2.55
N GLU A 31 6.61 3.20 -3.57
CA GLU A 31 7.71 3.10 -4.53
C GLU A 31 9.08 3.32 -3.89
N LYS A 32 9.19 4.30 -3.00
CA LYS A 32 10.49 4.68 -2.44
C LYS A 32 10.86 3.95 -1.16
N SER A 33 9.87 3.55 -0.37
CA SER A 33 10.11 2.97 0.96
C SER A 33 9.69 1.52 1.10
N ILE A 34 8.66 1.08 0.40
CA ILE A 34 8.14 -0.28 0.53
C ILE A 34 8.71 -1.22 -0.53
N GLU A 35 8.60 -0.84 -1.80
CA GLU A 35 9.09 -1.69 -2.90
C GLU A 35 10.55 -2.12 -2.75
N PRO A 36 11.50 -1.20 -2.45
CA PRO A 36 12.89 -1.61 -2.28
C PRO A 36 13.09 -2.63 -1.15
N GLN A 37 12.35 -2.48 -0.06
CA GLN A 37 12.44 -3.42 1.07
C GLN A 37 11.87 -4.78 0.71
N ILE A 38 10.77 -4.82 -0.03
CA ILE A 38 10.18 -6.07 -0.51
C ILE A 38 11.15 -6.76 -1.46
N LEU A 39 11.70 -6.02 -2.41
CA LEU A 39 12.64 -6.56 -3.38
C LEU A 39 13.84 -7.20 -2.69
N GLU A 40 14.49 -6.46 -1.79
CA GLU A 40 15.64 -6.96 -1.06
C GLU A 40 15.31 -8.18 -0.22
N ALA A 41 14.22 -8.13 0.54
CA ALA A 41 13.82 -9.24 1.39
C ALA A 41 13.46 -10.49 0.57
N SER A 42 12.77 -10.32 -0.54
CA SER A 42 12.41 -11.45 -1.41
C SER A 42 13.64 -12.10 -2.02
N MET A 43 14.63 -11.31 -2.38
CA MET A 43 15.90 -11.84 -2.89
C MET A 43 16.71 -12.60 -1.84
N GLN A 44 16.44 -12.35 -0.56
CA GLN A 44 17.03 -13.06 0.56
C GLN A 44 16.21 -14.27 1.01
N GLY A 45 15.12 -14.56 0.32
CA GLY A 45 14.25 -15.68 0.66
C GLY A 45 13.28 -15.41 1.80
N LYS A 46 13.14 -14.16 2.20
CA LYS A 46 12.19 -13.79 3.26
C LYS A 46 10.77 -13.78 2.73
N ARG A 47 9.81 -13.95 3.63
CA ARG A 47 8.37 -14.01 3.28
C ARG A 47 7.60 -12.76 3.63
N ASP A 48 8.19 -11.89 4.41
CA ASP A 48 7.55 -10.68 4.88
C ASP A 48 8.57 -9.61 5.25
N ILE A 49 8.06 -8.41 5.45
CA ILE A 49 8.82 -7.28 5.97
C ILE A 49 7.98 -6.53 6.98
N ALA A 50 8.63 -5.82 7.89
CA ALA A 50 7.98 -4.85 8.76
C ALA A 50 8.37 -3.46 8.29
N VAL A 51 7.39 -2.59 8.09
CA VAL A 51 7.60 -1.26 7.56
C VAL A 51 7.13 -0.22 8.57
N ASP A 52 7.97 0.78 8.82
CA ASP A 52 7.60 1.93 9.62
C ASP A 52 6.70 2.85 8.78
N ILE A 53 5.50 3.10 9.26
CA ILE A 53 4.50 3.92 8.58
C ILE A 53 4.26 5.26 9.26
N SER A 54 5.10 5.63 10.22
CA SER A 54 4.93 6.88 10.96
C SER A 54 4.90 8.11 10.05
N GLN A 55 5.62 8.07 8.95
CA GLN A 55 5.68 9.18 7.99
C GLN A 55 4.50 9.21 7.02
N CYS A 56 3.71 8.16 6.95
CA CYS A 56 2.60 8.07 6.01
C CYS A 56 1.25 7.78 6.66
N MET A 57 1.12 8.06 7.96
CA MET A 57 -0.13 7.78 8.69
C MET A 57 -1.35 8.44 8.07
N GLU A 58 -1.20 9.63 7.50
CA GLU A 58 -2.32 10.33 6.87
C GLU A 58 -2.84 9.63 5.62
N VAL A 59 -2.00 8.84 4.98
CA VAL A 59 -2.34 8.14 3.74
C VAL A 59 -2.26 6.63 3.88
N ILE A 60 -2.26 6.13 5.12
CA ILE A 60 -2.05 4.70 5.37
C ILE A 60 -3.11 3.82 4.70
N SER A 61 -4.36 4.27 4.65
CA SER A 61 -5.41 3.52 3.97
C SER A 61 -5.12 3.34 2.48
N ASP A 62 -4.60 4.40 1.84
CA ASP A 62 -4.23 4.34 0.44
C ASP A 62 -3.01 3.44 0.23
N VAL A 63 -2.02 3.52 1.13
CA VAL A 63 -0.84 2.65 1.10
C VAL A 63 -1.26 1.19 1.18
N ILE A 64 -2.12 0.85 2.15
CA ILE A 64 -2.61 -0.51 2.32
C ILE A 64 -3.37 -0.97 1.08
N GLY A 65 -4.21 -0.10 0.52
CA GLY A 65 -4.95 -0.41 -0.72
C GLY A 65 -4.02 -0.72 -1.88
N ILE A 66 -2.98 0.08 -2.09
CA ILE A 66 -2.01 -0.14 -3.16
C ILE A 66 -1.30 -1.49 -2.99
N VAL A 67 -0.86 -1.77 -1.76
CA VAL A 67 -0.16 -3.01 -1.44
C VAL A 67 -1.08 -4.22 -1.66
N HIS A 68 -2.35 -4.13 -1.25
CA HIS A 68 -3.33 -5.20 -1.48
C HIS A 68 -3.61 -5.41 -2.97
N GLU A 69 -3.71 -4.34 -3.75
CA GLU A 69 -3.91 -4.44 -5.20
C GLU A 69 -2.76 -5.19 -5.88
N ALA A 70 -1.57 -5.09 -5.33
CA ALA A 70 -0.41 -5.80 -5.84
C ALA A 70 -0.32 -7.27 -5.37
N GLY A 71 -1.27 -7.71 -4.55
CA GLY A 71 -1.36 -9.10 -4.10
C GLY A 71 -0.72 -9.41 -2.75
N PHE A 72 -0.31 -8.40 -2.01
CA PHE A 72 0.30 -8.58 -0.69
C PHE A 72 -0.76 -8.57 0.41
N LYS A 73 -0.43 -9.17 1.55
CA LYS A 73 -1.22 -9.08 2.76
C LYS A 73 -0.57 -8.10 3.73
N THR A 74 -1.38 -7.43 4.51
CA THR A 74 -0.88 -6.51 5.54
C THR A 74 -1.47 -6.88 6.89
N GLU A 75 -0.66 -6.72 7.94
CA GLU A 75 -1.09 -6.90 9.32
C GLU A 75 -0.53 -5.75 10.14
N ARG A 76 -1.30 -5.29 11.12
CA ARG A 76 -0.80 -4.31 12.08
C ARG A 76 0.27 -4.96 12.94
N GLY A 77 1.40 -4.27 13.08
CA GLY A 77 2.45 -4.69 13.98
C GLY A 77 2.09 -4.43 15.44
N ARG A 78 3.01 -4.76 16.34
CA ARG A 78 2.85 -4.49 17.77
C ARG A 78 2.80 -3.00 18.07
N SER A 79 3.45 -2.20 17.23
CA SER A 79 3.46 -0.76 17.30
C SER A 79 2.42 -0.19 16.36
N ASP A 80 1.76 0.90 16.74
CA ASP A 80 0.80 1.59 15.88
C ASP A 80 1.48 2.22 14.66
N SER A 81 2.80 2.35 14.69
CA SER A 81 3.57 2.97 13.60
C SER A 81 4.21 1.95 12.66
N ALA A 82 3.84 0.68 12.74
CA ALA A 82 4.41 -0.34 11.86
C ALA A 82 3.33 -1.25 11.30
N ILE A 83 3.56 -1.69 10.05
CA ILE A 83 2.75 -2.75 9.44
C ILE A 83 3.66 -3.84 8.94
N ARG A 84 3.14 -5.06 8.94
CA ARG A 84 3.81 -6.21 8.37
C ARG A 84 3.20 -6.46 7.00
N ILE A 85 4.04 -6.59 6.00
CA ILE A 85 3.63 -6.88 4.63
C ILE A 85 4.17 -8.25 4.27
N SER A 86 3.31 -9.14 3.82
CA SER A 86 3.69 -10.50 3.45
C SER A 86 3.18 -10.85 2.06
N TRP A 87 3.92 -11.75 1.40
CA TRP A 87 3.57 -12.22 0.05
C TRP A 87 3.33 -13.72 -0.03
N TYR A 88 3.34 -14.41 1.12
CA TYR A 88 2.91 -15.80 1.21
C TYR A 88 1.68 -15.90 2.09
N GLY A 89 0.76 -16.79 1.70
CA GLY A 89 -0.40 -17.11 2.51
C GLY A 89 -0.04 -18.03 3.66
N GLU A 90 -1.04 -18.40 4.45
CA GLU A 90 -0.86 -19.37 5.53
C GLU A 90 -0.34 -20.70 4.98
N GLY A 91 0.49 -21.37 5.76
CA GLY A 91 1.10 -22.60 5.33
C GLY A 91 2.26 -22.45 4.37
N GLY A 92 2.65 -21.21 4.07
CA GLY A 92 3.78 -20.94 3.21
C GLY A 92 3.47 -20.94 1.72
N THR A 93 2.18 -21.03 1.35
CA THR A 93 1.78 -20.95 -0.06
C THR A 93 1.71 -19.50 -0.51
N PRO A 94 2.10 -19.19 -1.77
CA PRO A 94 1.95 -17.84 -2.30
C PRO A 94 0.49 -17.42 -2.32
N THR A 95 0.23 -16.13 -2.18
CA THR A 95 -1.13 -15.61 -2.37
C THR A 95 -1.54 -15.82 -3.82
N ALA A 96 -2.84 -15.93 -4.06
CA ALA A 96 -3.35 -16.20 -5.41
C ALA A 96 -2.84 -15.19 -6.43
N HIS A 97 -2.74 -13.94 -6.05
CA HIS A 97 -2.28 -12.88 -6.94
C HIS A 97 -0.80 -12.99 -7.28
N ASN A 98 0.01 -13.45 -6.33
CA ASN A 98 1.45 -13.58 -6.51
C ASN A 98 1.86 -14.94 -7.09
N THR A 99 0.97 -15.90 -7.14
CA THR A 99 1.30 -17.25 -7.61
C THR A 99 1.89 -17.22 -9.01
N VAL A 100 1.27 -16.49 -9.92
CA VAL A 100 1.75 -16.40 -11.29
C VAL A 100 3.13 -15.73 -11.35
N LYS A 101 3.31 -14.66 -10.61
CA LYS A 101 4.60 -13.95 -10.58
C LYS A 101 5.69 -14.80 -9.96
N ALA A 102 5.37 -15.53 -8.91
CA ALA A 102 6.35 -16.40 -8.26
C ALA A 102 6.84 -17.50 -9.19
N VAL A 103 5.94 -18.09 -9.96
CA VAL A 103 6.30 -19.13 -10.94
C VAL A 103 7.19 -18.57 -12.04
N VAL A 104 6.91 -17.34 -12.49
CA VAL A 104 7.67 -16.70 -13.57
C VAL A 104 9.05 -16.25 -13.08
N VAL A 105 9.13 -15.71 -11.88
CA VAL A 105 10.36 -15.11 -11.33
C VAL A 105 11.34 -16.17 -10.83
N LEU A 106 10.84 -17.23 -10.25
CA LEU A 106 11.70 -18.27 -9.71
C LEU A 106 12.34 -19.06 -10.85
N PRO A 107 13.64 -19.16 -10.85
CA PRO A 107 14.36 -19.95 -11.86
C PRO A 107 14.09 -21.45 -11.71
#